data_9737bffec35b66f4aa7a2c446efaf70a
#
_entry.id   9737bffec35b66f4aa7a2c446efaf70a
#
_cell.length_a   1.000
_cell.length_b   1.000
_cell.length_c   1.000
_cell.angle_alpha   90.00
_cell.angle_beta   90.00
_cell.angle_gamma   90.00
#
_symmetry.space_group_name_H-M   'P 1'
#
loop_
_entity.id
_entity.type
_entity.pdbx_description
1 polymer ?
#
loop_
_entity_poly.entity_id
_entity_poly.type
_entity_poly.pdbx_seq_one_letter_code
_entity_poly.pdbx_strand_id
1 'polypeptide(L)'
;MGDAKVARTYNQDHKARQYAKGRRRVSAYIAWSYPAEANRNPAVLDNRFSTMTEVRRVLWPAYEGPQWDPSRFQQGIGGSLELFFWAWVRFQRVVEEVTGHALPMFQRVDQAGFALPLDERVLADTDTLFVFGLDHMVTEQVPAPAEIEAVRLFLEREGTCLVIGPHHDVGQSPDLQERNLEYLHHGDALVPRQQRFGSYTRALMNGLGIPVENRWGLRPAVSAAENGRIAPLTIARDLDERGWLAGVRNFNFHMHLPHYAVTTEDARSVHVLARQPIDLSRPHPFTNAGNKEFNTLVWMRPEGRRAGDVLVVDSTVFSTLFGADESLERFWKNIATAG
;
A
#
# COMPACT_ATOMS: atom_id res chain seq x y z
N MET A 1 -41.15 0.11 18.47
CA MET A 1 -40.11 0.43 17.46
C MET A 1 -38.94 -0.51 17.77
N GLY A 2 -38.78 -1.55 16.96
CA GLY A 2 -37.72 -2.50 17.17
C GLY A 2 -36.40 -1.84 16.82
N ASP A 3 -35.40 -1.96 17.70
CA ASP A 3 -34.02 -1.57 17.44
C ASP A 3 -33.56 -2.28 16.17
N ALA A 4 -33.43 -1.51 15.08
CA ALA A 4 -32.78 -1.99 13.89
C ALA A 4 -31.36 -2.41 14.31
N LYS A 5 -31.07 -3.70 14.29
CA LYS A 5 -29.72 -4.22 14.51
C LYS A 5 -28.84 -3.62 13.42
N VAL A 6 -28.08 -2.61 13.77
CA VAL A 6 -27.05 -2.05 12.88
C VAL A 6 -26.09 -3.21 12.57
N ALA A 7 -25.88 -3.48 11.28
CA ALA A 7 -24.92 -4.50 10.88
C ALA A 7 -23.55 -4.20 11.49
N ARG A 8 -22.96 -5.18 12.15
CA ARG A 8 -21.60 -5.06 12.69
C ARG A 8 -20.62 -5.00 11.53
N THR A 9 -19.65 -4.13 11.66
CA THR A 9 -18.57 -3.93 10.70
C THR A 9 -17.23 -4.18 11.38
N TYR A 10 -16.15 -4.27 10.64
CA TYR A 10 -14.79 -4.41 11.19
C TYR A 10 -14.50 -3.40 12.29
N ASN A 11 -14.91 -2.13 12.09
CA ASN A 11 -14.65 -1.06 13.04
C ASN A 11 -15.41 -1.22 14.36
N GLN A 12 -16.46 -2.02 14.41
CA GLN A 12 -17.25 -2.28 15.62
C GLN A 12 -16.71 -3.46 16.41
N ASP A 13 -16.03 -4.39 15.78
CA ASP A 13 -15.51 -5.61 16.41
C ASP A 13 -14.10 -5.47 16.99
N HIS A 14 -13.53 -4.29 17.00
CA HIS A 14 -12.17 -4.03 17.48
C HIS A 14 -11.95 -4.28 18.97
N LYS A 15 -13.01 -4.44 19.76
CA LYS A 15 -12.95 -4.58 21.23
C LYS A 15 -12.45 -5.95 21.72
N ALA A 16 -12.49 -6.96 20.89
CA ALA A 16 -12.27 -8.35 21.31
C ALA A 16 -10.99 -8.94 20.69
N ARG A 17 -9.97 -8.12 20.50
CA ARG A 17 -8.69 -8.62 20.00
C ARG A 17 -8.05 -9.57 21.02
N GLN A 18 -7.74 -10.77 20.56
CA GLN A 18 -7.04 -11.77 21.35
C GLN A 18 -5.66 -12.01 20.74
N TYR A 19 -4.64 -11.81 21.54
CA TYR A 19 -3.26 -12.00 21.12
C TYR A 19 -2.64 -13.21 21.85
N ALA A 20 -1.87 -14.01 21.14
CA ALA A 20 -1.11 -15.08 21.74
C ALA A 20 0.01 -14.50 22.63
N LYS A 21 0.13 -15.01 23.86
CA LYS A 21 1.10 -14.52 24.84
C LYS A 21 2.53 -14.63 24.31
N GLY A 22 3.29 -13.55 24.40
CA GLY A 22 4.70 -13.48 23.99
C GLY A 22 4.88 -13.48 22.47
N ARG A 23 3.83 -13.27 21.71
CA ARG A 23 3.87 -13.09 20.26
C ARG A 23 3.67 -11.63 19.91
N ARG A 24 4.23 -11.23 18.76
CA ARG A 24 4.11 -9.89 18.22
C ARG A 24 2.65 -9.58 17.86
N ARG A 25 2.16 -8.42 18.26
CA ARG A 25 0.81 -7.95 17.98
C ARG A 25 0.82 -7.17 16.67
N VAL A 26 0.20 -7.72 15.66
CA VAL A 26 0.16 -7.15 14.31
C VAL A 26 -1.25 -6.66 14.01
N SER A 27 -1.38 -5.48 13.43
CA SER A 27 -2.65 -4.91 12.98
C SER A 27 -2.50 -4.25 11.61
N ALA A 28 -3.56 -4.23 10.83
CA ALA A 28 -3.61 -3.51 9.55
C ALA A 28 -4.70 -2.43 9.58
N TYR A 29 -4.40 -1.29 8.99
CA TYR A 29 -5.29 -0.15 8.85
C TYR A 29 -5.42 0.24 7.38
N ILE A 30 -6.64 0.19 6.87
CA ILE A 30 -6.97 0.53 5.50
C ILE A 30 -7.34 2.01 5.47
N ALA A 31 -6.50 2.82 4.82
CA ALA A 31 -6.56 4.27 4.89
C ALA A 31 -7.71 4.90 4.09
N TRP A 32 -8.41 4.19 3.27
CA TRP A 32 -9.50 4.75 2.49
C TRP A 32 -10.82 4.88 3.26
N SER A 33 -11.70 5.74 2.72
CA SER A 33 -13.10 5.83 3.13
C SER A 33 -13.98 5.15 2.08
N TYR A 34 -14.66 4.04 2.45
CA TYR A 34 -15.56 3.36 1.53
C TYR A 34 -16.63 4.29 0.94
N PRO A 35 -17.34 5.13 1.73
CA PRO A 35 -18.30 6.08 1.17
C PRO A 35 -17.66 7.11 0.22
N ALA A 36 -16.45 7.57 0.53
CA ALA A 36 -15.77 8.55 -0.34
C ALA A 36 -15.38 7.95 -1.69
N GLU A 37 -15.03 6.66 -1.73
CA GLU A 37 -14.74 5.94 -2.97
C GLU A 37 -16.04 5.60 -3.73
N ALA A 38 -17.01 4.98 -3.06
CA ALA A 38 -18.21 4.45 -3.69
C ALA A 38 -19.22 5.52 -4.14
N ASN A 39 -19.28 6.67 -3.47
CA ASN A 39 -20.26 7.72 -3.71
C ASN A 39 -19.79 8.84 -4.66
N ARG A 40 -18.68 8.64 -5.36
CA ARG A 40 -18.17 9.62 -6.32
C ARG A 40 -18.96 9.61 -7.63
N ASN A 41 -18.98 10.77 -8.29
CA ASN A 41 -19.50 10.85 -9.64
C ASN A 41 -18.68 9.91 -10.56
N PRO A 42 -19.33 9.04 -11.33
CA PRO A 42 -18.65 8.10 -12.22
C PRO A 42 -17.64 8.73 -13.19
N ALA A 43 -17.96 9.91 -13.72
CA ALA A 43 -17.03 10.63 -14.60
C ALA A 43 -15.73 11.06 -13.89
N VAL A 44 -15.80 11.34 -12.61
CA VAL A 44 -14.62 11.64 -11.78
C VAL A 44 -13.84 10.36 -11.50
N LEU A 45 -14.54 9.29 -11.19
CA LEU A 45 -13.94 7.98 -10.94
C LEU A 45 -13.20 7.45 -12.17
N ASP A 46 -13.82 7.51 -13.35
CA ASP A 46 -13.27 6.99 -14.59
C ASP A 46 -11.96 7.69 -15.00
N ASN A 47 -11.80 8.95 -14.63
CA ASN A 47 -10.60 9.71 -14.95
C ASN A 47 -9.48 9.64 -13.90
N ARG A 48 -9.74 9.11 -12.70
CA ARG A 48 -8.82 9.26 -11.57
C ARG A 48 -8.58 8.01 -10.75
N PHE A 49 -9.40 6.98 -10.89
CA PHE A 49 -9.36 5.77 -10.08
C PHE A 49 -8.98 4.55 -10.89
N SER A 50 -7.74 4.49 -11.24
CA SER A 50 -7.24 3.42 -12.08
C SER A 50 -7.38 2.05 -11.45
N THR A 51 -7.02 1.88 -10.19
CA THR A 51 -7.09 0.56 -9.57
C THR A 51 -8.52 0.03 -9.56
N MET A 52 -9.49 0.87 -9.20
CA MET A 52 -10.91 0.49 -9.26
C MET A 52 -11.37 0.27 -10.70
N THR A 53 -10.90 1.09 -11.62
CA THR A 53 -11.20 0.98 -13.05
C THR A 53 -10.55 -0.28 -13.64
N GLU A 54 -9.30 -0.57 -13.35
CA GLU A 54 -8.61 -1.80 -13.78
C GLU A 54 -9.35 -3.05 -13.30
N VAL A 55 -9.64 -3.13 -12.01
CA VAL A 55 -10.35 -4.27 -11.43
C VAL A 55 -11.74 -4.40 -12.02
N ARG A 56 -12.47 -3.31 -12.18
CA ARG A 56 -13.77 -3.29 -12.84
C ARG A 56 -13.69 -3.84 -14.27
N ARG A 57 -12.72 -3.39 -15.05
CA ARG A 57 -12.52 -3.84 -16.44
C ARG A 57 -12.21 -5.32 -16.52
N VAL A 58 -11.39 -5.83 -15.61
CA VAL A 58 -11.04 -7.25 -15.57
C VAL A 58 -12.23 -8.11 -15.17
N LEU A 59 -12.99 -7.70 -14.15
CA LEU A 59 -14.08 -8.51 -13.61
C LEU A 59 -15.42 -8.25 -14.31
N TRP A 60 -15.66 -7.01 -14.77
CA TRP A 60 -16.93 -6.58 -15.34
C TRP A 60 -16.74 -5.72 -16.59
N PRO A 61 -16.19 -6.26 -17.68
CA PRO A 61 -15.92 -5.50 -18.90
C PRO A 61 -17.19 -4.90 -19.54
N ALA A 62 -18.37 -5.47 -19.25
CA ALA A 62 -19.65 -4.95 -19.72
C ALA A 62 -20.04 -3.57 -19.13
N TYR A 63 -19.36 -3.11 -18.09
CA TYR A 63 -19.59 -1.78 -17.51
C TYR A 63 -18.77 -0.67 -18.17
N GLU A 64 -18.09 -0.97 -19.25
CA GLU A 64 -17.29 0.01 -19.99
C GLU A 64 -18.05 0.66 -21.12
N GLY A 65 -17.68 1.91 -21.40
CA GLY A 65 -18.23 2.67 -22.52
C GLY A 65 -19.52 3.45 -22.19
N PRO A 66 -20.15 4.03 -23.22
CA PRO A 66 -21.27 4.97 -23.05
C PRO A 66 -22.58 4.33 -22.57
N GLN A 67 -22.62 3.01 -22.47
CA GLN A 67 -23.83 2.27 -22.05
C GLN A 67 -23.84 1.89 -20.56
N TRP A 68 -22.87 2.33 -19.79
CA TRP A 68 -22.84 2.01 -18.38
C TRP A 68 -23.95 2.74 -17.58
N ASP A 69 -24.50 2.01 -16.64
CA ASP A 69 -25.53 2.49 -15.72
C ASP A 69 -24.88 2.90 -14.39
N PRO A 70 -25.15 4.12 -13.88
CA PRO A 70 -24.57 4.58 -12.62
C PRO A 70 -24.77 3.63 -11.44
N SER A 71 -25.94 2.97 -11.33
CA SER A 71 -26.20 2.02 -10.24
C SER A 71 -25.33 0.78 -10.34
N ARG A 72 -25.14 0.26 -11.54
CA ARG A 72 -24.24 -0.88 -11.78
C ARG A 72 -22.77 -0.50 -11.60
N PHE A 73 -22.42 0.73 -11.93
CA PHE A 73 -21.07 1.25 -11.67
C PHE A 73 -20.77 1.28 -10.17
N GLN A 74 -21.69 1.77 -9.35
CA GLN A 74 -21.56 1.76 -7.88
C GLN A 74 -21.39 0.34 -7.34
N GLN A 75 -22.14 -0.61 -7.85
CA GLN A 75 -21.97 -2.03 -7.50
C GLN A 75 -20.60 -2.56 -7.93
N GLY A 76 -20.12 -2.17 -9.10
CA GLY A 76 -18.79 -2.54 -9.59
C GLY A 76 -17.68 -2.03 -8.68
N ILE A 77 -17.77 -0.78 -8.20
CA ILE A 77 -16.82 -0.22 -7.23
C ILE A 77 -16.87 -0.97 -5.91
N GLY A 78 -18.07 -1.24 -5.38
CA GLY A 78 -18.23 -2.03 -4.17
C GLY A 78 -17.56 -3.40 -4.28
N GLY A 79 -17.79 -4.10 -5.39
CA GLY A 79 -17.13 -5.38 -5.67
C GLY A 79 -15.62 -5.27 -5.83
N SER A 80 -15.11 -4.15 -6.36
CA SER A 80 -13.67 -3.92 -6.46
C SER A 80 -13.03 -3.73 -5.08
N LEU A 81 -13.70 -2.99 -4.18
CA LEU A 81 -13.25 -2.85 -2.80
C LEU A 81 -13.24 -4.21 -2.08
N GLU A 82 -14.27 -5.03 -2.26
CA GLU A 82 -14.31 -6.40 -1.73
C GLU A 82 -13.17 -7.26 -2.28
N LEU A 83 -12.80 -7.10 -3.56
CA LEU A 83 -11.69 -7.84 -4.14
C LEU A 83 -10.37 -7.54 -3.41
N PHE A 84 -10.12 -6.31 -2.99
CA PHE A 84 -8.92 -6.00 -2.20
C PHE A 84 -8.92 -6.72 -0.86
N PHE A 85 -10.05 -6.81 -0.17
CA PHE A 85 -10.15 -7.61 1.05
C PHE A 85 -9.85 -9.09 0.78
N TRP A 86 -10.36 -9.64 -0.31
CA TRP A 86 -10.06 -11.00 -0.74
C TRP A 86 -8.57 -11.19 -1.06
N ALA A 87 -7.96 -10.23 -1.72
CA ALA A 87 -6.55 -10.29 -2.06
C ALA A 87 -5.62 -10.30 -0.84
N TRP A 88 -6.07 -9.81 0.30
CA TRP A 88 -5.31 -9.84 1.56
C TRP A 88 -5.54 -11.09 2.41
N VAL A 89 -6.47 -11.98 2.06
CA VAL A 89 -6.78 -13.18 2.86
C VAL A 89 -5.56 -14.07 3.07
N ARG A 90 -4.71 -14.26 2.05
CA ARG A 90 -3.49 -15.06 2.20
C ARG A 90 -2.48 -14.39 3.13
N PHE A 91 -2.29 -13.09 3.01
CA PHE A 91 -1.46 -12.32 3.94
C PHE A 91 -1.95 -12.44 5.39
N GLN A 92 -3.26 -12.28 5.61
CA GLN A 92 -3.85 -12.46 6.94
C GLN A 92 -3.55 -13.85 7.52
N ARG A 93 -3.69 -14.91 6.72
CA ARG A 93 -3.37 -16.29 7.14
C ARG A 93 -1.90 -16.47 7.48
N VAL A 94 -1.01 -15.90 6.67
CA VAL A 94 0.45 -15.96 6.93
C VAL A 94 0.79 -15.25 8.24
N VAL A 95 0.19 -14.09 8.51
CA VAL A 95 0.38 -13.39 9.79
C VAL A 95 -0.17 -14.24 10.95
N GLU A 96 -1.36 -14.82 10.82
CA GLU A 96 -1.95 -15.70 11.83
C GLU A 96 -1.07 -16.92 12.11
N GLU A 97 -0.53 -17.56 11.07
CA GLU A 97 0.39 -18.71 11.19
C GLU A 97 1.62 -18.40 12.07
N VAL A 98 2.19 -17.18 11.96
CA VAL A 98 3.43 -16.83 12.67
C VAL A 98 3.19 -16.12 14.00
N THR A 99 2.07 -15.42 14.16
CA THR A 99 1.73 -14.69 15.40
C THR A 99 0.84 -15.50 16.33
N GLY A 100 0.12 -16.48 15.80
CA GLY A 100 -0.83 -17.29 16.56
C GLY A 100 -2.14 -16.57 16.88
N HIS A 101 -2.44 -15.48 16.20
CA HIS A 101 -3.72 -14.75 16.31
C HIS A 101 -4.14 -14.18 14.96
N ALA A 102 -5.45 -14.02 14.76
CA ALA A 102 -5.98 -13.39 13.55
C ALA A 102 -5.49 -11.94 13.42
N LEU A 103 -5.15 -11.52 12.18
CA LEU A 103 -4.78 -10.14 11.88
C LEU A 103 -6.01 -9.23 11.95
N PRO A 104 -6.10 -8.30 12.90
CA PRO A 104 -7.16 -7.29 12.88
C PRO A 104 -6.99 -6.36 11.67
N MET A 105 -8.06 -6.22 10.88
CA MET A 105 -8.13 -5.33 9.73
C MET A 105 -9.08 -4.19 10.06
N PHE A 106 -8.56 -2.99 10.26
CA PHE A 106 -9.36 -1.80 10.52
C PHE A 106 -9.52 -1.00 9.24
N GLN A 107 -10.64 -0.32 9.10
CA GLN A 107 -10.91 0.55 7.98
C GLN A 107 -11.20 1.97 8.47
N ARG A 108 -10.60 2.99 7.85
CA ARG A 108 -10.77 4.40 8.23
C ARG A 108 -12.24 4.83 8.26
N VAL A 109 -12.97 4.51 7.20
CA VAL A 109 -14.44 4.62 7.17
C VAL A 109 -14.97 3.41 6.44
N ASP A 110 -15.73 2.58 7.14
CA ASP A 110 -16.25 1.33 6.59
C ASP A 110 -17.49 1.50 5.71
N GLN A 111 -18.03 0.38 5.21
CA GLN A 111 -19.22 0.36 4.34
C GLN A 111 -20.46 0.97 4.99
N ALA A 112 -20.58 0.91 6.32
CA ALA A 112 -21.70 1.48 7.06
C ALA A 112 -21.45 2.95 7.44
N GLY A 113 -20.31 3.54 7.05
CA GLY A 113 -19.94 4.91 7.35
C GLY A 113 -19.38 5.14 8.75
N PHE A 114 -19.02 4.06 9.49
CA PHE A 114 -18.38 4.20 10.79
C PHE A 114 -16.92 4.59 10.63
N ALA A 115 -16.58 5.78 11.14
CA ALA A 115 -15.23 6.28 11.15
C ALA A 115 -14.45 5.72 12.35
N LEU A 116 -13.24 5.22 12.08
CA LEU A 116 -12.25 4.84 13.07
C LEU A 116 -10.95 5.60 12.77
N PRO A 117 -10.69 6.73 13.43
CA PRO A 117 -9.40 7.40 13.33
C PRO A 117 -8.26 6.48 13.78
N LEU A 118 -7.07 6.70 13.25
CA LEU A 118 -5.87 5.98 13.66
C LEU A 118 -5.38 6.55 15.01
N ASP A 119 -5.94 6.03 16.09
CA ASP A 119 -5.71 6.47 17.44
C ASP A 119 -5.40 5.31 18.39
N GLU A 120 -5.45 5.57 19.69
CA GLU A 120 -5.15 4.60 20.73
C GLU A 120 -5.99 3.32 20.64
N ARG A 121 -7.22 3.39 20.12
CA ARG A 121 -8.08 2.21 19.93
C ARG A 121 -7.47 1.18 18.97
N VAL A 122 -6.65 1.63 18.02
CA VAL A 122 -5.90 0.77 17.10
C VAL A 122 -4.49 0.50 17.62
N LEU A 123 -3.81 1.53 18.17
CA LEU A 123 -2.38 1.54 18.43
C LEU A 123 -1.97 0.95 19.78
N ALA A 124 -2.84 0.99 20.82
CA ALA A 124 -2.47 0.53 22.16
C ALA A 124 -2.01 -0.92 22.22
N ASP A 125 -2.70 -1.79 21.48
CA ASP A 125 -2.43 -3.22 21.40
C ASP A 125 -1.74 -3.63 20.09
N THR A 126 -0.88 -2.77 19.52
CA THR A 126 -0.19 -3.02 18.27
C THR A 126 1.31 -2.85 18.45
N ASP A 127 2.09 -3.79 17.91
CA ASP A 127 3.55 -3.71 17.82
C ASP A 127 3.98 -3.45 16.37
N THR A 128 3.34 -4.12 15.38
CA THR A 128 3.51 -3.81 13.95
C THR A 128 2.20 -3.33 13.36
N LEU A 129 2.21 -2.12 12.83
CA LEU A 129 1.07 -1.51 12.13
C LEU A 129 1.33 -1.46 10.63
N PHE A 130 0.46 -2.09 9.84
CA PHE A 130 0.40 -1.91 8.39
C PHE A 130 -0.63 -0.82 8.07
N VAL A 131 -0.22 0.21 7.32
CA VAL A 131 -1.14 1.24 6.81
C VAL A 131 -1.22 1.13 5.28
N PHE A 132 -2.32 0.62 4.78
CA PHE A 132 -2.53 0.41 3.36
C PHE A 132 -3.03 1.68 2.68
N GLY A 133 -2.18 2.25 1.82
CA GLY A 133 -2.37 3.53 1.12
C GLY A 133 -2.86 3.37 -0.30
N LEU A 134 -4.04 2.76 -0.50
CA LEU A 134 -4.69 2.60 -1.80
C LEU A 134 -5.82 3.61 -2.03
N ASP A 135 -6.04 4.52 -1.08
CA ASP A 135 -7.00 5.61 -1.22
C ASP A 135 -6.58 6.57 -2.33
N HIS A 136 -7.55 7.10 -3.06
CA HIS A 136 -7.27 8.03 -4.16
C HIS A 136 -7.16 9.47 -3.68
N MET A 137 -6.24 10.22 -4.26
CA MET A 137 -6.02 11.63 -3.92
C MET A 137 -7.29 12.47 -4.01
N VAL A 138 -8.21 12.14 -4.92
CA VAL A 138 -9.47 12.86 -5.12
C VAL A 138 -10.47 12.66 -3.98
N THR A 139 -10.29 11.66 -3.13
CA THR A 139 -11.12 11.48 -1.92
C THR A 139 -10.70 12.41 -0.79
N GLU A 140 -9.55 13.06 -0.94
CA GLU A 140 -9.00 14.05 -0.01
C GLU A 140 -8.92 13.54 1.43
N GLN A 141 -8.68 12.22 1.58
CA GLN A 141 -8.49 11.64 2.91
C GLN A 141 -7.16 12.11 3.48
N VAL A 142 -7.22 12.78 4.62
CA VAL A 142 -6.04 13.26 5.35
C VAL A 142 -6.16 12.89 6.83
N PRO A 143 -5.05 12.57 7.51
CA PRO A 143 -5.06 12.36 8.94
C PRO A 143 -5.32 13.67 9.68
N ALA A 144 -6.10 13.61 10.75
CA ALA A 144 -6.18 14.72 11.69
C ALA A 144 -4.83 14.88 12.44
N PRO A 145 -4.51 16.08 12.96
CA PRO A 145 -3.30 16.26 13.76
C PRO A 145 -3.18 15.29 14.94
N ALA A 146 -4.30 14.92 15.56
CA ALA A 146 -4.34 13.93 16.64
C ALA A 146 -3.96 12.52 16.18
N GLU A 147 -4.28 12.14 14.94
CA GLU A 147 -3.88 10.84 14.36
C GLU A 147 -2.36 10.81 14.12
N ILE A 148 -1.80 11.90 13.59
CA ILE A 148 -0.34 12.03 13.40
C ILE A 148 0.39 11.92 14.75
N GLU A 149 -0.11 12.60 15.77
CA GLU A 149 0.48 12.55 17.12
C GLU A 149 0.36 11.17 17.75
N ALA A 150 -0.77 10.49 17.58
CA ALA A 150 -0.95 9.12 18.06
C ALA A 150 0.06 8.15 17.43
N VAL A 151 0.30 8.27 16.12
CA VAL A 151 1.31 7.45 15.43
C VAL A 151 2.73 7.85 15.85
N ARG A 152 2.99 9.13 16.13
CA ARG A 152 4.28 9.56 16.67
C ARG A 152 4.56 8.92 18.02
N LEU A 153 3.60 8.95 18.93
CA LEU A 153 3.70 8.30 20.26
C LEU A 153 3.81 6.77 20.13
N PHE A 154 3.13 6.16 19.18
CA PHE A 154 3.31 4.75 18.86
C PHE A 154 4.76 4.44 18.50
N LEU A 155 5.39 5.26 17.67
CA LEU A 155 6.77 5.10 17.23
C LEU A 155 7.81 5.47 18.29
N GLU A 156 7.45 6.11 19.40
CA GLU A 156 8.33 6.32 20.55
C GLU A 156 8.50 5.07 21.42
N ARG A 157 7.65 4.06 21.22
CA ARG A 157 7.76 2.78 21.93
C ARG A 157 8.79 1.89 21.26
N GLU A 158 9.69 1.31 22.05
CA GLU A 158 10.66 0.32 21.57
C GLU A 158 9.96 -0.91 20.94
N GLY A 159 10.57 -1.47 19.92
CA GLY A 159 10.08 -2.67 19.24
C GLY A 159 8.85 -2.44 18.37
N THR A 160 8.35 -1.21 18.21
CA THR A 160 7.25 -0.95 17.26
C THR A 160 7.75 -0.83 15.83
N CYS A 161 6.87 -1.13 14.87
CA CYS A 161 7.16 -0.99 13.45
C CYS A 161 5.94 -0.44 12.70
N LEU A 162 6.12 0.63 11.97
CA LEU A 162 5.15 1.17 11.03
C LEU A 162 5.52 0.72 9.61
N VAL A 163 4.65 -0.02 8.96
CA VAL A 163 4.75 -0.39 7.55
C VAL A 163 3.75 0.44 6.78
N ILE A 164 4.22 1.34 5.95
CA ILE A 164 3.39 2.34 5.26
C ILE A 164 3.93 2.57 3.85
N GLY A 165 3.04 2.81 2.88
CA GLY A 165 3.46 3.21 1.55
C GLY A 165 2.24 3.47 0.67
N PRO A 166 2.13 4.68 0.12
CA PRO A 166 1.14 4.95 -0.93
C PRO A 166 1.50 4.16 -2.19
N HIS A 167 0.46 3.73 -2.91
CA HIS A 167 0.63 3.11 -4.21
C HIS A 167 1.15 4.12 -5.25
N HIS A 168 1.43 3.68 -6.45
CA HIS A 168 2.08 4.44 -7.51
C HIS A 168 1.33 5.71 -7.96
N ASP A 169 2.07 6.57 -8.64
CA ASP A 169 1.55 7.69 -9.43
C ASP A 169 1.91 7.51 -10.90
N VAL A 170 1.00 7.90 -11.80
CA VAL A 170 1.22 7.97 -13.25
C VAL A 170 0.66 9.28 -13.79
N GLY A 171 1.34 9.88 -14.75
CA GLY A 171 0.90 11.11 -15.40
C GLY A 171 1.06 12.35 -14.52
N GLN A 172 2.12 12.39 -13.70
CA GLN A 172 2.39 13.46 -12.76
C GLN A 172 3.18 14.61 -13.34
N SER A 173 3.98 14.38 -14.35
CA SER A 173 4.81 15.43 -14.93
C SER A 173 3.96 16.61 -15.43
N PRO A 174 4.34 17.86 -15.15
CA PRO A 174 3.72 19.02 -15.75
C PRO A 174 3.98 19.09 -17.26
N ASP A 175 5.08 18.50 -17.73
CA ASP A 175 5.39 18.39 -19.15
C ASP A 175 4.54 17.31 -19.82
N LEU A 176 3.90 17.67 -20.95
CA LEU A 176 2.99 16.76 -21.65
C LEU A 176 3.73 15.59 -22.30
N GLN A 177 4.97 15.80 -22.78
CA GLN A 177 5.73 14.73 -23.42
C GLN A 177 6.19 13.70 -22.38
N GLU A 178 6.72 14.16 -21.26
CA GLU A 178 7.07 13.28 -20.14
C GLU A 178 5.87 12.51 -19.62
N ARG A 179 4.73 13.17 -19.43
CA ARG A 179 3.48 12.53 -18.99
C ARG A 179 3.01 11.43 -19.94
N ASN A 180 3.16 11.64 -21.24
CA ASN A 180 2.88 10.60 -22.23
C ASN A 180 3.88 9.43 -22.14
N LEU A 181 5.14 9.69 -21.84
CA LEU A 181 6.14 8.63 -21.60
C LEU A 181 5.83 7.83 -20.35
N GLU A 182 5.43 8.49 -19.27
CA GLU A 182 4.96 7.78 -18.04
C GLU A 182 3.82 6.81 -18.37
N TYR A 183 2.81 7.28 -19.11
CA TYR A 183 1.68 6.46 -19.51
C TYR A 183 2.08 5.28 -20.41
N LEU A 184 2.94 5.51 -21.40
CA LEU A 184 3.44 4.47 -22.32
C LEU A 184 4.28 3.44 -21.56
N HIS A 185 5.08 3.86 -20.60
CA HIS A 185 5.87 2.98 -19.76
C HIS A 185 4.97 2.09 -18.89
N HIS A 186 3.94 2.65 -18.29
CA HIS A 186 2.94 1.92 -17.52
C HIS A 186 2.31 0.80 -18.36
N GLY A 187 1.98 1.11 -19.62
CA GLY A 187 1.67 0.12 -20.63
C GLY A 187 0.28 -0.47 -20.59
N ASP A 188 -0.63 0.10 -19.82
CA ASP A 188 -2.03 -0.26 -19.85
C ASP A 188 -2.84 0.83 -20.56
N ALA A 189 -3.25 0.54 -21.80
CA ALA A 189 -4.03 1.47 -22.61
C ALA A 189 -5.48 1.65 -22.12
N LEU A 190 -5.92 0.80 -21.20
CA LEU A 190 -7.27 0.86 -20.63
C LEU A 190 -7.34 1.71 -19.36
N VAL A 191 -6.21 2.01 -18.77
CA VAL A 191 -6.12 2.80 -17.52
C VAL A 191 -6.09 4.29 -17.82
N PRO A 192 -6.73 5.16 -17.02
CA PRO A 192 -6.61 6.60 -17.14
C PRO A 192 -5.16 7.08 -17.10
N ARG A 193 -4.85 8.09 -17.92
CA ARG A 193 -3.49 8.63 -18.07
C ARG A 193 -2.98 9.39 -16.84
N GLN A 194 -3.84 9.68 -15.89
CA GLN A 194 -3.47 10.26 -14.59
C GLN A 194 -4.00 9.41 -13.47
N GLN A 195 -3.12 9.01 -12.58
CA GLN A 195 -3.42 8.19 -11.42
C GLN A 195 -2.64 8.69 -10.22
N ARG A 196 -3.29 8.94 -9.10
CA ARG A 196 -2.64 9.30 -7.84
C ARG A 196 -3.28 8.60 -6.67
N PHE A 197 -2.47 7.92 -5.90
CA PHE A 197 -2.89 7.14 -4.75
C PHE A 197 -2.30 7.64 -3.44
N GLY A 198 -2.95 7.25 -2.33
CA GLY A 198 -2.43 7.39 -0.99
C GLY A 198 -2.47 8.81 -0.43
N SER A 199 -3.58 9.53 -0.59
CA SER A 199 -3.73 10.86 0.00
C SER A 199 -3.47 10.84 1.51
N TYR A 200 -4.11 9.91 2.22
CA TYR A 200 -3.95 9.76 3.66
C TYR A 200 -2.50 9.39 4.04
N THR A 201 -1.94 8.36 3.39
CA THR A 201 -0.59 7.88 3.73
C THR A 201 0.49 8.90 3.41
N ARG A 202 0.38 9.66 2.31
CA ARG A 202 1.29 10.76 1.99
C ARG A 202 1.25 11.85 3.07
N ALA A 203 0.06 12.26 3.47
CA ALA A 203 -0.12 13.28 4.50
C ALA A 203 0.38 12.79 5.87
N LEU A 204 0.15 11.51 6.21
CA LEU A 204 0.67 10.91 7.43
C LEU A 204 2.20 10.85 7.42
N MET A 205 2.81 10.39 6.33
CA MET A 205 4.26 10.34 6.18
C MET A 205 4.88 11.75 6.33
N ASN A 206 4.30 12.75 5.68
CA ASN A 206 4.74 14.15 5.80
C ASN A 206 4.62 14.65 7.26
N GLY A 207 3.49 14.38 7.92
CA GLY A 207 3.26 14.78 9.31
C GLY A 207 4.20 14.12 10.31
N LEU A 208 4.71 12.94 9.98
CA LEU A 208 5.71 12.20 10.76
C LEU A 208 7.15 12.60 10.42
N GLY A 209 7.37 13.45 9.41
CA GLY A 209 8.70 13.82 8.94
C GLY A 209 9.45 12.68 8.25
N ILE A 210 8.75 11.73 7.62
CA ILE A 210 9.35 10.66 6.85
C ILE A 210 9.88 11.24 5.53
N PRO A 211 11.21 11.28 5.30
CA PRO A 211 11.79 11.94 4.13
C PRO A 211 11.78 11.01 2.91
N VAL A 212 10.61 10.49 2.58
CA VAL A 212 10.40 9.59 1.44
C VAL A 212 9.14 10.01 0.70
N GLU A 213 9.27 10.22 -0.59
CA GLU A 213 8.15 10.48 -1.49
C GLU A 213 7.93 9.29 -2.41
N ASN A 214 6.68 8.86 -2.60
CA ASN A 214 6.41 7.95 -3.70
C ASN A 214 6.25 8.73 -5.00
N ARG A 215 6.86 8.21 -6.03
CA ARG A 215 6.84 8.78 -7.36
C ARG A 215 6.58 7.68 -8.37
N TRP A 216 5.94 8.02 -9.46
CA TRP A 216 5.74 7.19 -10.64
C TRP A 216 5.22 5.78 -10.37
N GLY A 217 4.71 5.15 -11.40
CA GLY A 217 4.44 3.72 -11.48
C GLY A 217 5.42 3.12 -12.48
N LEU A 218 6.51 2.53 -11.99
CA LEU A 218 7.57 1.99 -12.83
C LEU A 218 7.37 0.49 -13.05
N ARG A 219 7.54 0.09 -14.30
CA ARG A 219 7.38 -1.30 -14.70
C ARG A 219 8.62 -2.11 -14.33
N PRO A 220 8.47 -3.19 -13.55
CA PRO A 220 9.56 -4.10 -13.27
C PRO A 220 10.09 -4.78 -14.53
N ALA A 221 11.41 -4.97 -14.60
CA ALA A 221 12.01 -5.79 -15.63
C ALA A 221 11.57 -7.24 -15.53
N VAL A 222 11.49 -7.90 -16.68
CA VAL A 222 11.23 -9.34 -16.80
C VAL A 222 12.55 -10.04 -17.11
N SER A 223 12.83 -11.15 -16.45
CA SER A 223 14.05 -11.92 -16.63
C SER A 223 13.79 -13.24 -17.34
N ALA A 224 14.50 -13.49 -18.42
CA ALA A 224 14.47 -14.78 -19.09
C ALA A 224 14.97 -15.92 -18.18
N ALA A 225 15.96 -15.65 -17.30
CA ALA A 225 16.47 -16.60 -16.31
C ALA A 225 15.40 -16.98 -15.26
N GLU A 226 14.36 -16.18 -15.11
CA GLU A 226 13.21 -16.42 -14.24
C GLU A 226 11.98 -16.92 -15.00
N ASN A 227 12.16 -17.53 -16.17
CA ASN A 227 11.08 -18.02 -17.02
C ASN A 227 10.04 -16.95 -17.38
N GLY A 228 10.48 -15.72 -17.64
CA GLY A 228 9.61 -14.61 -17.96
C GLY A 228 8.92 -13.96 -16.76
N ARG A 229 9.34 -14.28 -15.53
CA ARG A 229 8.89 -13.61 -14.31
C ARG A 229 9.65 -12.31 -14.07
N ILE A 230 9.19 -11.54 -13.10
CA ILE A 230 9.86 -10.31 -12.66
C ILE A 230 11.30 -10.62 -12.22
N ALA A 231 12.23 -9.77 -12.65
CA ALA A 231 13.64 -9.87 -12.27
C ALA A 231 13.80 -9.77 -10.74
N PRO A 232 14.77 -10.51 -10.17
CA PRO A 232 15.05 -10.44 -8.75
C PRO A 232 15.35 -9.03 -8.25
N LEU A 233 15.01 -8.77 -7.00
CA LEU A 233 15.36 -7.54 -6.30
C LEU A 233 16.86 -7.43 -6.11
N THR A 234 17.41 -6.23 -6.25
CA THR A 234 18.73 -5.86 -5.74
C THR A 234 18.59 -5.51 -4.26
N ILE A 235 19.09 -6.36 -3.38
CA ILE A 235 18.91 -6.25 -1.93
C ILE A 235 20.23 -5.85 -1.26
N ALA A 236 20.19 -4.77 -0.47
CA ALA A 236 21.28 -4.33 0.41
C ALA A 236 21.27 -5.14 1.71
N ARG A 237 21.80 -6.38 1.65
CA ARG A 237 21.71 -7.34 2.78
C ARG A 237 22.54 -6.92 3.98
N ASP A 238 23.57 -6.17 3.78
CA ASP A 238 24.42 -5.55 4.81
C ASP A 238 23.70 -4.47 5.63
N LEU A 239 22.66 -3.88 5.07
CA LEU A 239 21.82 -2.87 5.72
C LEU A 239 20.57 -3.48 6.37
N ASP A 240 20.20 -4.71 6.05
CA ASP A 240 19.00 -5.38 6.58
C ASP A 240 19.28 -6.03 7.96
N GLU A 241 19.61 -5.21 8.94
CA GLU A 241 19.95 -5.64 10.30
C GLU A 241 18.79 -6.37 11.01
N ARG A 242 17.56 -6.10 10.61
CA ARG A 242 16.35 -6.74 11.16
C ARG A 242 16.01 -8.07 10.49
N GLY A 243 16.61 -8.36 9.34
CA GLY A 243 16.36 -9.59 8.60
C GLY A 243 15.03 -9.62 7.86
N TRP A 244 14.40 -8.47 7.58
CA TRP A 244 13.14 -8.44 6.85
C TRP A 244 13.21 -9.06 5.46
N LEU A 245 14.37 -8.98 4.83
CA LEU A 245 14.63 -9.55 3.50
C LEU A 245 15.38 -10.90 3.56
N ALA A 246 15.48 -11.51 4.74
CA ALA A 246 16.09 -12.84 4.86
C ALA A 246 15.32 -13.88 4.04
N GLY A 247 15.99 -14.52 3.06
CA GLY A 247 15.36 -15.48 2.15
C GLY A 247 14.41 -14.89 1.11
N VAL A 248 14.26 -13.55 1.05
CA VAL A 248 13.46 -12.85 0.04
C VAL A 248 14.29 -12.66 -1.22
N ARG A 249 13.65 -12.81 -2.37
CA ARG A 249 14.22 -12.63 -3.70
C ARG A 249 13.39 -11.70 -4.57
N ASN A 250 12.08 -11.85 -4.51
CA ASN A 250 11.10 -11.07 -5.29
C ASN A 250 9.94 -10.66 -4.39
N PHE A 251 9.25 -9.60 -4.80
CA PHE A 251 7.91 -9.29 -4.33
C PHE A 251 6.84 -9.94 -5.25
N ASN A 252 5.64 -9.38 -5.32
CA ASN A 252 4.60 -9.88 -6.22
C ASN A 252 4.85 -9.49 -7.69
N PHE A 253 4.03 -10.06 -8.59
CA PHE A 253 4.13 -9.83 -10.03
C PHE A 253 3.35 -8.59 -10.51
N HIS A 254 3.21 -7.58 -9.67
CA HIS A 254 2.55 -6.34 -10.04
C HIS A 254 3.26 -5.70 -11.23
N MET A 255 2.47 -5.30 -12.25
CA MET A 255 3.04 -4.78 -13.49
C MET A 255 3.68 -3.40 -13.34
N HIS A 256 3.42 -2.69 -12.26
CA HIS A 256 4.00 -1.40 -11.92
C HIS A 256 4.06 -1.24 -10.40
N LEU A 257 5.13 -0.68 -9.92
CA LEU A 257 5.37 -0.40 -8.51
C LEU A 257 5.85 1.04 -8.35
N PRO A 258 5.57 1.68 -7.22
CA PRO A 258 6.06 3.03 -6.97
C PRO A 258 7.58 3.06 -6.79
N HIS A 259 8.18 4.16 -7.23
CA HIS A 259 9.52 4.54 -6.80
C HIS A 259 9.45 5.35 -5.51
N TYR A 260 10.08 4.88 -4.45
CA TYR A 260 10.22 5.61 -3.20
C TYR A 260 11.51 6.43 -3.21
N ALA A 261 11.37 7.72 -3.59
CA ALA A 261 12.49 8.65 -3.61
C ALA A 261 12.83 9.11 -2.19
N VAL A 262 14.07 8.92 -1.77
CA VAL A 262 14.58 9.49 -0.52
C VAL A 262 14.89 10.96 -0.75
N THR A 263 14.33 11.85 0.07
CA THR A 263 14.40 13.32 -0.10
C THR A 263 15.38 13.97 0.87
N THR A 264 16.11 13.20 1.67
CA THR A 264 17.16 13.70 2.55
C THR A 264 18.54 13.25 2.08
N GLU A 265 19.56 14.07 2.34
CA GLU A 265 20.96 13.70 2.15
C GLU A 265 21.53 12.95 3.37
N ASP A 266 20.83 12.97 4.51
CA ASP A 266 21.24 12.24 5.71
C ASP A 266 20.90 10.74 5.59
N ALA A 267 21.87 10.00 5.05
CA ALA A 267 21.76 8.56 4.84
C ALA A 267 21.95 7.71 6.12
N ARG A 268 22.16 8.33 7.29
CA ARG A 268 22.46 7.57 8.52
C ARG A 268 21.26 6.84 9.07
N SER A 269 20.08 7.40 8.91
CA SER A 269 18.84 6.83 9.43
C SER A 269 17.87 6.33 8.36
N VAL A 270 18.17 6.53 7.07
CA VAL A 270 17.31 6.15 5.95
C VAL A 270 18.05 5.24 4.98
N HIS A 271 17.62 4.00 4.88
CA HIS A 271 18.27 2.96 4.08
C HIS A 271 17.36 2.43 2.99
N VAL A 272 17.82 2.42 1.75
CA VAL A 272 17.14 1.70 0.67
C VAL A 272 17.55 0.22 0.78
N LEU A 273 16.65 -0.62 1.27
CA LEU A 273 16.90 -2.05 1.47
C LEU A 273 16.70 -2.88 0.20
N ALA A 274 15.77 -2.48 -0.66
CA ALA A 274 15.54 -3.18 -1.92
C ALA A 274 15.27 -2.23 -3.08
N ARG A 275 15.84 -2.58 -4.24
CA ARG A 275 15.57 -1.95 -5.52
C ARG A 275 15.05 -2.99 -6.50
N GLN A 276 14.19 -2.55 -7.39
CA GLN A 276 13.65 -3.37 -8.48
C GLN A 276 14.26 -2.93 -9.81
N PRO A 277 14.85 -3.83 -10.61
CA PRO A 277 15.23 -3.52 -11.99
C PRO A 277 14.04 -3.07 -12.83
N ILE A 278 14.25 -2.09 -13.72
CA ILE A 278 13.21 -1.47 -14.55
C ILE A 278 13.16 -2.11 -15.93
N ASP A 279 11.98 -2.22 -16.52
CA ASP A 279 11.79 -2.56 -17.92
C ASP A 279 12.29 -1.45 -18.83
N LEU A 280 13.54 -1.55 -19.29
CA LEU A 280 14.19 -0.58 -20.17
C LEU A 280 13.69 -0.64 -21.63
N SER A 281 12.86 -1.61 -21.98
CA SER A 281 12.26 -1.66 -23.32
C SER A 281 11.20 -0.58 -23.53
N ARG A 282 10.76 0.07 -22.46
CA ARG A 282 9.77 1.15 -22.47
C ARG A 282 10.39 2.44 -21.94
N PRO A 283 10.40 3.52 -22.74
CA PRO A 283 10.97 4.79 -22.31
C PRO A 283 10.17 5.39 -21.16
N HIS A 284 10.88 6.04 -20.22
CA HIS A 284 10.31 6.79 -19.10
C HIS A 284 11.26 7.96 -18.77
N PRO A 285 10.80 9.13 -18.29
CA PRO A 285 11.68 10.21 -17.87
C PRO A 285 12.76 9.74 -16.89
N PHE A 286 12.41 8.88 -15.95
CA PHE A 286 13.34 8.32 -14.97
C PHE A 286 14.41 7.42 -15.60
N THR A 287 14.07 6.59 -16.58
CA THR A 287 15.04 5.75 -17.32
C THR A 287 15.88 6.58 -18.29
N ASN A 288 15.31 7.61 -18.89
CA ASN A 288 16.04 8.55 -19.75
C ASN A 288 17.12 9.32 -18.99
N ALA A 289 16.93 9.53 -17.69
CA ALA A 289 17.95 10.08 -16.79
C ALA A 289 19.04 9.05 -16.39
N GLY A 290 19.04 7.85 -16.97
CA GLY A 290 20.07 6.84 -16.77
C GLY A 290 19.77 5.83 -15.64
N ASN A 291 18.61 5.92 -14.98
CA ASN A 291 18.25 5.00 -13.92
C ASN A 291 17.84 3.63 -14.47
N LYS A 292 18.33 2.57 -13.87
CA LYS A 292 18.06 1.17 -14.26
C LYS A 292 17.30 0.39 -13.21
N GLU A 293 17.19 0.94 -12.01
CA GLU A 293 16.51 0.37 -10.85
C GLU A 293 15.76 1.47 -10.11
N PHE A 294 14.73 1.08 -9.37
CA PHE A 294 13.97 1.99 -8.53
C PHE A 294 13.80 1.42 -7.11
N ASN A 295 13.69 2.30 -6.12
CA ASN A 295 13.57 1.92 -4.73
C ASN A 295 12.17 1.37 -4.46
N THR A 296 12.09 0.16 -3.94
CA THR A 296 10.81 -0.53 -3.61
C THR A 296 10.61 -0.73 -2.12
N LEU A 297 11.68 -0.72 -1.34
CA LEU A 297 11.63 -0.81 0.12
C LEU A 297 12.65 0.13 0.72
N VAL A 298 12.17 1.04 1.57
CA VAL A 298 13.01 1.97 2.33
C VAL A 298 12.76 1.77 3.82
N TRP A 299 13.83 1.75 4.60
CA TRP A 299 13.79 1.63 6.04
C TRP A 299 14.32 2.89 6.72
N MET A 300 13.56 3.41 7.66
CA MET A 300 14.05 4.40 8.61
C MET A 300 14.35 3.71 9.94
N ARG A 301 15.61 3.74 10.33
CA ARG A 301 16.09 3.20 11.61
C ARG A 301 15.57 4.03 12.77
N PRO A 302 15.42 3.43 13.96
CA PRO A 302 15.21 4.19 15.20
C PRO A 302 16.23 5.33 15.35
N GLU A 303 15.73 6.54 15.67
CA GLU A 303 16.58 7.72 15.87
C GLU A 303 15.89 8.73 16.78
N GLY A 304 16.67 9.29 17.72
CA GLY A 304 16.18 10.32 18.66
C GLY A 304 15.01 9.80 19.51
N ARG A 305 13.88 10.49 19.45
CA ARG A 305 12.66 10.07 20.17
C ARG A 305 11.93 8.90 19.50
N ARG A 306 12.18 8.67 18.23
CA ARG A 306 11.57 7.55 17.49
C ARG A 306 12.36 6.27 17.75
N ALA A 307 11.88 5.44 18.67
CA ALA A 307 12.43 4.15 19.04
C ALA A 307 11.92 3.01 18.14
N GLY A 308 10.84 3.23 17.40
CA GLY A 308 10.27 2.30 16.44
C GLY A 308 10.87 2.40 15.04
N ASP A 309 10.73 1.34 14.28
CA ASP A 309 11.11 1.24 12.88
C ASP A 309 10.02 1.77 11.95
N VAL A 310 10.40 2.32 10.78
CA VAL A 310 9.47 2.65 9.71
C VAL A 310 9.91 1.98 8.42
N LEU A 311 9.04 1.19 7.81
CA LEU A 311 9.23 0.59 6.50
C LEU A 311 8.30 1.25 5.49
N VAL A 312 8.88 1.82 4.43
CA VAL A 312 8.10 2.38 3.31
C VAL A 312 8.11 1.38 2.18
N VAL A 313 6.94 0.83 1.89
CA VAL A 313 6.73 -0.21 0.87
C VAL A 313 5.29 -0.17 0.36
N ASP A 314 5.08 -0.55 -0.89
CA ASP A 314 3.76 -0.53 -1.52
C ASP A 314 2.76 -1.48 -0.84
N SER A 315 1.56 -0.99 -0.62
CA SER A 315 0.46 -1.76 -0.03
C SER A 315 0.09 -3.00 -0.85
N THR A 316 0.26 -2.97 -2.17
CA THR A 316 -0.06 -4.11 -3.04
C THR A 316 0.88 -5.30 -2.86
N VAL A 317 2.06 -5.08 -2.28
CA VAL A 317 3.01 -6.15 -1.92
C VAL A 317 2.43 -7.09 -0.87
N PHE A 318 1.41 -6.68 -0.12
CA PHE A 318 0.73 -7.52 0.86
C PHE A 318 -0.51 -8.23 0.31
N SER A 319 -0.71 -8.23 -1.00
CA SER A 319 -1.85 -8.85 -1.67
C SER A 319 -1.45 -9.99 -2.59
N THR A 320 -2.42 -10.88 -2.86
CA THR A 320 -2.27 -11.94 -3.87
C THR A 320 -2.88 -11.56 -5.22
N LEU A 321 -3.32 -10.33 -5.40
CA LEU A 321 -3.97 -9.86 -6.63
C LEU A 321 -3.10 -10.09 -7.87
N PHE A 322 -1.79 -9.90 -7.70
CA PHE A 322 -0.78 -10.10 -8.75
C PHE A 322 0.10 -11.34 -8.50
N GLY A 323 -0.44 -12.33 -7.80
CA GLY A 323 0.27 -13.52 -7.40
C GLY A 323 1.07 -13.37 -6.12
N ALA A 324 1.36 -14.49 -5.50
CA ALA A 324 2.28 -14.61 -4.38
C ALA A 324 3.05 -15.91 -4.53
N ASP A 325 4.34 -15.86 -4.21
CA ASP A 325 5.21 -17.02 -4.13
C ASP A 325 5.83 -17.15 -2.74
N GLU A 326 6.64 -18.18 -2.55
CA GLU A 326 7.34 -18.41 -1.28
C GLU A 326 8.23 -17.23 -0.85
N SER A 327 8.80 -16.49 -1.81
CA SER A 327 9.63 -15.31 -1.55
C SER A 327 8.79 -14.19 -0.91
N LEU A 328 7.63 -13.89 -1.48
CA LEU A 328 6.73 -12.86 -0.97
C LEU A 328 6.17 -13.26 0.40
N GLU A 329 5.74 -14.50 0.56
CA GLU A 329 5.27 -15.00 1.87
C GLU A 329 6.37 -14.97 2.93
N ARG A 330 7.63 -15.19 2.54
CA ARG A 330 8.78 -15.06 3.43
C ARG A 330 8.92 -13.61 3.92
N PHE A 331 8.76 -12.62 3.04
CA PHE A 331 8.77 -11.22 3.40
C PHE A 331 7.67 -10.88 4.42
N TRP A 332 6.45 -11.37 4.20
CA TRP A 332 5.35 -11.16 5.15
C TRP A 332 5.64 -11.77 6.53
N LYS A 333 6.18 -13.00 6.56
CA LYS A 333 6.57 -13.68 7.81
C LYS A 333 7.65 -12.90 8.55
N ASN A 334 8.67 -12.46 7.82
CA ASN A 334 9.76 -11.71 8.42
C ASN A 334 9.27 -10.41 9.07
N ILE A 335 8.44 -9.61 8.39
CA ILE A 335 7.90 -8.38 8.98
C ILE A 335 6.98 -8.66 10.16
N ALA A 336 6.15 -9.69 10.08
CA ALA A 336 5.20 -10.02 11.14
C ALA A 336 5.90 -10.56 12.41
N THR A 337 7.15 -10.99 12.32
CA THR A 337 7.91 -11.57 13.45
C THR A 337 9.09 -10.73 13.91
N ALA A 338 9.65 -9.87 13.05
CA ALA A 338 10.79 -9.02 13.38
C ALA A 338 10.42 -7.89 14.34
N GLY A 339 11.25 -7.66 15.36
CA GLY A 339 11.10 -6.59 16.34
C GLY A 339 11.99 -6.77 17.54
#